data_3f9d57e1e369f5b79802a325d9b365d8
#
_entry.id   3f9d57e1e369f5b79802a325d9b365d8
#
_cell.length_a   1.000
_cell.length_b   1.000
_cell.length_c   1.000
_cell.angle_alpha   90.00
_cell.angle_beta   90.00
_cell.angle_gamma   90.00
#
_symmetry.space_group_name_H-M   'P 1'
#
loop_
_entity.id
_entity.type
_entity.pdbx_description
1 polymer ?
#
loop_
_entity_poly.entity_id
_entity_poly.type
_entity_poly.pdbx_seq_one_letter_code
_entity_poly.pdbx_strand_id
1 'polypeptide(L)' 'MAQEIIEAVRQAEIEGEQKEKDALHEAEQIVEKAGEEAAGLKQQLTKEARDRAAAAEEEARACGEKNMQETL' A
#
# COMPACT_ATOMS: atom_id res chain seq x y z
N MET A 1 20.46 29.77 39.69
CA MET A 1 20.80 30.17 38.31
C MET A 1 21.43 29.05 37.53
N ALA A 2 22.53 28.44 37.99
CA ALA A 2 23.11 27.29 37.30
C ALA A 2 22.14 26.09 37.22
N GLN A 3 21.38 25.81 38.27
CA GLN A 3 20.38 24.76 38.30
C GLN A 3 19.25 24.98 37.30
N GLU A 4 18.84 26.24 37.13
CA GLU A 4 17.76 26.57 36.16
C GLU A 4 18.20 26.34 34.72
N ILE A 5 19.49 26.61 34.43
CA ILE A 5 20.06 26.35 33.11
C ILE A 5 20.14 24.86 32.87
N ILE A 6 20.57 24.07 33.84
CA ILE A 6 20.67 22.62 33.76
C ILE A 6 19.27 22.01 33.56
N GLU A 7 18.27 22.49 34.26
CA GLU A 7 16.89 22.05 34.13
C GLU A 7 16.36 22.35 32.73
N ALA A 8 16.62 23.55 32.20
CA ALA A 8 16.18 23.95 30.88
C ALA A 8 16.83 23.08 29.81
N VAL A 9 18.12 22.77 29.91
CA VAL A 9 18.82 21.89 29.00
C VAL A 9 18.25 20.47 29.07
N ARG A 10 18.04 19.96 30.25
CA ARG A 10 17.44 18.63 30.46
C ARG A 10 16.06 18.55 29.86
N GLN A 11 15.24 19.54 30.07
CA GLN A 11 13.89 19.58 29.51
C GLN A 11 13.93 19.63 27.98
N ALA A 12 14.84 20.42 27.41
CA ALA A 12 15.02 20.50 25.97
C ALA A 12 15.45 19.14 25.37
N GLU A 13 16.33 18.43 26.06
CA GLU A 13 16.78 17.10 25.66
C GLU A 13 15.63 16.07 25.65
N ILE A 14 14.83 16.11 26.75
CA ILE A 14 13.66 15.22 26.87
C ILE A 14 12.65 15.48 25.76
N GLU A 15 12.36 16.76 25.52
CA GLU A 15 11.43 17.15 24.46
C GLU A 15 11.97 16.77 23.07
N GLY A 16 13.28 16.95 22.85
CA GLY A 16 13.93 16.55 21.62
C GLY A 16 13.85 15.05 21.37
N GLU A 17 14.13 14.24 22.38
CA GLU A 17 14.02 12.78 22.30
C GLU A 17 12.60 12.34 22.03
N GLN A 18 11.62 12.98 22.64
CA GLN A 18 10.21 12.65 22.42
C GLN A 18 9.80 12.99 21.00
N LYS A 19 10.24 14.12 20.48
CA LYS A 19 9.97 14.49 19.06
C LYS A 19 10.59 13.52 18.09
N GLU A 20 11.80 13.05 18.37
CA GLU A 20 12.45 12.03 17.54
C GLU A 20 11.66 10.72 17.54
N LYS A 21 11.20 10.26 18.69
CA LYS A 21 10.39 9.05 18.81
C LYS A 21 9.08 9.20 18.09
N ASP A 22 8.42 10.34 18.24
CA ASP A 22 7.14 10.59 17.57
C ASP A 22 7.31 10.64 16.06
N ALA A 23 8.38 11.28 15.58
CA ALA A 23 8.67 11.35 14.15
C ALA A 23 8.97 9.98 13.58
N LEU A 24 9.74 9.16 14.29
CA LEU A 24 10.06 7.80 13.88
C LEU A 24 8.80 6.93 13.80
N HIS A 25 7.95 7.04 14.83
CA HIS A 25 6.69 6.29 14.88
C HIS A 25 5.78 6.70 13.72
N GLU A 26 5.67 7.99 13.46
CA GLU A 26 4.88 8.50 12.34
C GLU A 26 5.42 8.00 11.00
N ALA A 27 6.74 8.00 10.82
CA ALA A 27 7.38 7.49 9.62
C ALA A 27 7.08 5.99 9.43
N GLU A 28 7.14 5.21 10.50
CA GLU A 28 6.81 3.78 10.47
C GLU A 28 5.35 3.56 10.05
N GLN A 29 4.44 4.36 10.57
CA GLN A 29 3.02 4.28 10.21
C GLN A 29 2.79 4.64 8.74
N ILE A 30 3.50 5.63 8.23
CA ILE A 30 3.40 6.03 6.82
C ILE A 30 3.88 4.89 5.92
N VAL A 31 5.00 4.29 6.24
CA VAL A 31 5.56 3.17 5.47
C VAL A 31 4.63 1.95 5.52
N GLU A 32 4.11 1.62 6.68
CA GLU A 32 3.17 0.50 6.85
C GLU A 32 1.91 0.72 6.03
N LYS A 33 1.34 1.91 6.12
CA LYS A 33 0.13 2.26 5.37
C LYS A 33 0.36 2.23 3.87
N ALA A 34 1.49 2.78 3.42
CA ALA A 34 1.86 2.73 2.00
C ALA A 34 2.02 1.27 1.53
N GLY A 35 2.60 0.42 2.36
CA GLY A 35 2.74 -1.00 2.07
C GLY A 35 1.39 -1.72 1.94
N GLU A 36 0.46 -1.41 2.83
CA GLU A 36 -0.89 -1.97 2.79
C GLU A 36 -1.65 -1.51 1.54
N GLU A 37 -1.55 -0.23 1.22
CA GLU A 37 -2.18 0.33 0.02
C GLU A 37 -1.60 -0.29 -1.26
N ALA A 38 -0.28 -0.46 -1.31
CA ALA A 38 0.38 -1.09 -2.45
C ALA A 38 -0.03 -2.56 -2.61
N ALA A 39 -0.12 -3.30 -1.50
CA ALA A 39 -0.56 -4.70 -1.52
C ALA A 39 -2.01 -4.82 -1.99
N GLY A 40 -2.88 -3.93 -1.50
CA GLY A 40 -4.29 -3.88 -1.92
C GLY A 40 -4.44 -3.55 -3.40
N LEU A 41 -3.67 -2.59 -3.89
CA LEU A 41 -3.69 -2.22 -5.30
C LEU A 41 -3.20 -3.38 -6.18
N LYS A 42 -2.12 -4.03 -5.79
CA LYS A 42 -1.59 -5.19 -6.51
C LYS A 42 -2.63 -6.30 -6.59
N GLN A 43 -3.31 -6.58 -5.49
CA GLN A 43 -4.35 -7.60 -5.43
C GLN A 43 -5.52 -7.25 -6.36
N GLN A 44 -5.94 -6.00 -6.34
CA GLN A 44 -7.02 -5.51 -7.21
C GLN A 44 -6.65 -5.62 -8.69
N LEU A 45 -5.45 -5.16 -9.05
CA LEU A 45 -4.97 -5.22 -10.44
C LEU A 45 -4.83 -6.66 -10.92
N THR A 46 -4.35 -7.55 -10.06
CA THR A 46 -4.24 -8.97 -10.39
C THR A 46 -5.62 -9.59 -10.64
N LYS A 47 -6.59 -9.27 -9.79
CA LYS A 47 -7.96 -9.74 -9.94
C LYS A 47 -8.57 -9.23 -11.26
N GLU A 48 -8.43 -7.95 -11.53
CA GLU A 48 -8.95 -7.35 -12.76
C GLU A 48 -8.32 -7.96 -14.01
N ALA A 49 -7.01 -8.23 -13.97
CA ALA A 49 -6.31 -8.86 -15.07
C ALA A 49 -6.80 -10.29 -15.30
N ARG A 50 -7.01 -11.06 -14.23
CA ARG A 50 -7.55 -12.41 -14.31
C ARG A 50 -8.98 -12.43 -14.84
N ASP A 51 -9.80 -11.47 -14.39
CA ASP A 51 -11.19 -11.35 -14.85
C ASP A 51 -11.24 -11.02 -16.35
N ARG A 52 -10.36 -10.14 -16.82
CA ARG A 52 -10.26 -9.81 -18.24
C ARG A 52 -9.78 -10.98 -19.07
N ALA A 53 -8.79 -11.73 -18.57
CA ALA A 53 -8.29 -12.92 -19.23
C ALA A 53 -9.39 -13.98 -19.36
N ALA A 54 -10.15 -14.21 -18.29
CA ALA A 54 -11.25 -15.16 -18.28
C ALA A 54 -12.35 -14.74 -19.26
N ALA A 55 -12.67 -13.44 -19.31
CA ALA A 55 -13.67 -12.91 -20.24
C ALA A 55 -13.21 -13.07 -21.68
N ALA A 56 -11.94 -12.82 -21.97
CA ALA A 56 -11.36 -12.97 -23.30
C ALA A 56 -11.36 -14.44 -23.74
N GLU A 57 -11.04 -15.36 -22.85
CA GLU A 57 -11.09 -16.80 -23.12
C GLU A 57 -12.51 -17.25 -23.44
N GLU A 58 -13.48 -16.80 -22.66
CA GLU A 58 -14.89 -17.13 -22.88
C GLU A 58 -15.38 -16.56 -24.22
N GLU A 59 -15.02 -15.34 -24.55
CA GLU A 59 -15.36 -14.72 -25.80
C GLU A 59 -14.76 -15.49 -26.98
N ALA A 60 -13.50 -15.87 -26.88
CA ALA A 60 -12.80 -16.64 -27.90
C ALA A 60 -13.45 -18.04 -28.08
N ARG A 61 -13.83 -18.67 -26.97
CA ARG A 61 -14.51 -19.97 -27.00
C ARG A 61 -15.87 -19.88 -27.68
N ALA A 62 -16.65 -18.88 -27.27
CA ALA A 62 -17.98 -18.66 -27.88
C ALA A 62 -17.88 -18.35 -29.37
N CYS A 63 -16.92 -17.53 -29.75
CA CYS A 63 -16.66 -17.20 -31.15
C CYS A 63 -16.24 -18.45 -31.97
N GLY A 64 -15.37 -19.27 -31.36
CA GLY A 64 -14.95 -20.54 -31.99
C GLY A 64 -16.11 -21.50 -32.19
N GLU A 65 -16.98 -21.65 -31.22
CA GLU A 65 -18.18 -22.50 -31.32
C GLU A 65 -19.12 -21.99 -32.42
N LYS A 66 -19.34 -20.70 -32.49
CA LYS A 66 -20.16 -20.07 -33.50
C LYS A 66 -19.59 -20.31 -34.90
N ASN A 67 -18.29 -20.16 -35.08
CA ASN A 67 -17.62 -20.39 -36.34
C ASN A 67 -17.73 -21.86 -36.79
N MET A 68 -17.61 -22.79 -35.85
CA MET A 68 -17.81 -24.21 -36.15
C MET A 68 -19.23 -24.50 -36.65
N GLN A 69 -20.23 -23.94 -35.99
CA GLN A 69 -21.63 -24.10 -36.38
C GLN A 69 -21.91 -23.51 -37.75
N GLU A 70 -21.34 -22.38 -38.08
CA GLU A 70 -21.52 -21.72 -39.38
C GLU A 70 -20.81 -22.47 -40.51
N THR A 71 -19.73 -23.19 -40.22
CA THR A 71 -18.95 -23.93 -41.21
C THR A 71 -19.60 -25.28 -41.54
N LEU A 72 -20.33 -25.84 -40.59
CA LEU A 72 -21.03 -27.11 -40.77
C LEU A 72 -22.34 -26.89 -41.52
#